data_0b71624b57f53a8f5248ab44e857582c
#
_entry.id   0b71624b57f53a8f5248ab44e857582c
#
_cell.length_a   1.000
_cell.length_b   1.000
_cell.length_c   1.000
_cell.angle_alpha   90.00
_cell.angle_beta   90.00
_cell.angle_gamma   90.00
#
_symmetry.space_group_name_H-M   'P 1'
#
loop_
_entity.id
_entity.type
_entity.pdbx_description
1 polymer ?
#
loop_
_entity_poly.entity_id
_entity_poly.type
_entity_poly.pdbx_seq_one_letter_code
_entity_poly.pdbx_strand_id
1 'polypeptide(L)'
;MIRFLTYLIILLVYQTTSFSNEKSKFFEIGLKKYAEKNFEEAKFNFQKDIVRNPKNTKSYLYLAKIFKELKDENEFEKNLNNVLLLEPKNEEALYLIILKKMDDADYEVANSKYELFKKECARLCLKKDEINQLLNKSKS
;
A
#
# COMPACT_ATOMS: atom_id res chain seq x y z
N MET A 1 49.22 -18.36 -6.05
CA MET A 1 48.42 -17.63 -5.02
C MET A 1 47.36 -16.70 -5.65
N ILE A 2 47.70 -15.87 -6.61
CA ILE A 2 46.70 -14.93 -7.22
C ILE A 2 45.50 -15.62 -7.88
N ARG A 3 45.72 -16.74 -8.58
CA ARG A 3 44.64 -17.52 -9.22
C ARG A 3 43.64 -18.14 -8.21
N PHE A 4 44.10 -18.54 -7.04
CA PHE A 4 43.22 -19.05 -5.96
C PHE A 4 42.37 -17.92 -5.35
N LEU A 5 42.94 -16.73 -5.20
CA LEU A 5 42.24 -15.56 -4.66
C LEU A 5 41.12 -15.09 -5.60
N THR A 6 41.33 -15.15 -6.93
CA THR A 6 40.29 -14.78 -7.92
C THR A 6 39.12 -15.78 -7.90
N TYR A 7 39.37 -17.08 -7.75
CA TYR A 7 38.30 -18.09 -7.62
C TYR A 7 37.51 -17.92 -6.33
N LEU A 8 38.17 -17.55 -5.22
CA LEU A 8 37.50 -17.30 -3.94
C LEU A 8 36.58 -16.08 -4.00
N ILE A 9 37.01 -15.01 -4.67
CA ILE A 9 36.21 -13.79 -4.88
C ILE A 9 35.00 -14.07 -5.78
N ILE A 10 35.17 -14.86 -6.84
CA ILE A 10 34.07 -15.25 -7.73
C ILE A 10 33.03 -16.08 -6.97
N LEU A 11 33.45 -17.04 -6.14
CA LEU A 11 32.54 -17.85 -5.30
C LEU A 11 31.75 -17.00 -4.29
N LEU A 12 32.35 -15.96 -3.71
CA LEU A 12 31.69 -15.05 -2.79
C LEU A 12 30.63 -14.19 -3.48
N VAL A 13 30.84 -13.80 -4.74
CA VAL A 13 29.89 -12.98 -5.52
C VAL A 13 28.67 -13.81 -5.94
N TYR A 14 28.80 -15.11 -6.15
CA TYR A 14 27.67 -15.97 -6.52
C TYR A 14 26.67 -16.24 -5.39
N GLN A 15 27.01 -15.97 -4.13
CA GLN A 15 26.12 -16.20 -3.00
C GLN A 15 25.15 -15.05 -2.67
N THR A 16 25.25 -13.91 -3.34
CA THR A 16 24.47 -12.72 -3.01
C THR A 16 23.18 -12.53 -3.82
N THR A 17 22.81 -13.46 -4.71
CA THR A 17 21.69 -13.26 -5.67
C THR A 17 20.41 -14.03 -5.35
N SER A 18 20.22 -14.52 -4.14
CA SER A 18 18.97 -15.18 -3.74
C SER A 18 18.16 -14.33 -2.77
N PHE A 19 17.98 -13.02 -3.06
CA PHE A 19 16.85 -12.29 -2.50
C PHE A 19 15.64 -12.63 -3.38
N SER A 20 15.17 -13.88 -3.25
CA SER A 20 13.92 -14.34 -3.82
C SER A 20 12.80 -13.46 -3.25
N ASN A 21 12.09 -12.79 -4.14
CA ASN A 21 10.82 -12.12 -3.84
C ASN A 21 9.77 -13.23 -3.63
N GLU A 22 10.01 -14.09 -2.63
CA GLU A 22 9.09 -15.14 -2.24
C GLU A 22 7.87 -14.44 -1.65
N LYS A 23 6.77 -14.48 -2.41
CA LYS A 23 5.50 -13.97 -1.91
C LYS A 23 5.24 -14.59 -0.55
N SER A 24 5.11 -13.77 0.44
CA SER A 24 4.91 -14.25 1.80
C SER A 24 3.68 -15.16 1.84
N LYS A 25 3.84 -16.35 2.39
CA LYS A 25 2.73 -17.30 2.59
C LYS A 25 1.54 -16.64 3.31
N PHE A 26 1.82 -15.75 4.26
CA PHE A 26 0.76 -15.04 5.00
C PHE A 26 0.03 -14.05 4.11
N PHE A 27 0.72 -13.37 3.20
CA PHE A 27 0.07 -12.48 2.25
C PHE A 27 -0.92 -13.25 1.35
N GLU A 28 -0.52 -14.39 0.80
CA GLU A 28 -1.39 -15.20 -0.06
C GLU A 28 -2.61 -15.76 0.71
N ILE A 29 -2.42 -16.22 1.96
CA ILE A 29 -3.53 -16.65 2.81
C ILE A 29 -4.47 -15.46 3.10
N GLY A 30 -3.90 -14.28 3.41
CA GLY A 30 -4.66 -13.06 3.63
C GLY A 30 -5.52 -12.69 2.42
N LEU A 31 -4.98 -12.76 1.20
CA LEU A 31 -5.73 -12.52 -0.04
C LEU A 31 -6.91 -13.48 -0.21
N LYS A 32 -6.66 -14.78 0.02
CA LYS A 32 -7.73 -15.79 -0.05
C LYS A 32 -8.84 -15.48 0.95
N LYS A 33 -8.50 -15.18 2.20
CA LYS A 33 -9.47 -14.86 3.25
C LYS A 33 -10.22 -13.56 2.98
N TYR A 34 -9.54 -12.57 2.42
CA TYR A 34 -10.18 -11.33 1.97
C TYR A 34 -11.22 -11.58 0.87
N ALA A 35 -10.89 -12.40 -0.13
CA ALA A 35 -11.82 -12.79 -1.18
C ALA A 35 -13.05 -13.57 -0.65
N GLU A 36 -12.85 -14.36 0.39
CA GLU A 36 -13.93 -15.06 1.13
C GLU A 36 -14.74 -14.13 2.06
N LYS A 37 -14.40 -12.83 2.12
CA LYS A 37 -14.97 -11.84 3.07
C LYS A 37 -14.78 -12.22 4.55
N ASN A 38 -13.86 -13.12 4.85
CA ASN A 38 -13.44 -13.45 6.20
C ASN A 38 -12.39 -12.42 6.67
N PHE A 39 -12.88 -11.21 7.02
CA PHE A 39 -12.01 -10.07 7.30
C PHE A 39 -11.15 -10.26 8.55
N GLU A 40 -11.62 -11.00 9.57
CA GLU A 40 -10.83 -11.26 10.77
C GLU A 40 -9.61 -12.14 10.48
N GLU A 41 -9.79 -13.24 9.74
CA GLU A 41 -8.66 -14.08 9.34
C GLU A 41 -7.74 -13.38 8.33
N ALA A 42 -8.32 -12.61 7.39
CA ALA A 42 -7.54 -11.83 6.44
C ALA A 42 -6.65 -10.81 7.16
N LYS A 43 -7.22 -10.03 8.09
CA LYS A 43 -6.51 -9.07 8.94
C LYS A 43 -5.35 -9.72 9.66
N PHE A 44 -5.61 -10.83 10.36
CA PHE A 44 -4.58 -11.56 11.10
C PHE A 44 -3.42 -12.00 10.20
N ASN A 45 -3.70 -12.49 9.00
CA ASN A 45 -2.67 -12.92 8.06
C ASN A 45 -1.88 -11.75 7.47
N PHE A 46 -2.52 -10.64 7.10
CA PHE A 46 -1.79 -9.45 6.65
C PHE A 46 -0.93 -8.84 7.76
N GLN A 47 -1.39 -8.85 9.01
CA GLN A 47 -0.58 -8.41 10.16
C GLN A 47 0.65 -9.32 10.35
N LYS A 48 0.50 -10.65 10.25
CA LYS A 48 1.65 -11.58 10.26
C LYS A 48 2.61 -11.34 9.12
N ASP A 49 2.10 -11.00 7.94
CA ASP A 49 2.94 -10.67 6.80
C ASP A 49 3.79 -9.43 7.09
N ILE A 50 3.19 -8.37 7.62
CA ILE A 50 3.89 -7.11 7.95
C ILE A 50 5.00 -7.35 9.00
N VAL A 51 4.76 -8.20 9.99
CA VAL A 51 5.81 -8.53 10.99
C VAL A 51 7.05 -9.15 10.34
N ARG A 52 6.87 -9.95 9.29
CA ARG A 52 7.96 -10.60 8.55
C ARG A 52 8.51 -9.77 7.41
N ASN A 53 7.64 -9.01 6.78
CA ASN A 53 7.95 -8.18 5.64
C ASN A 53 7.35 -6.76 5.80
N PRO A 54 7.96 -5.91 6.66
CA PRO A 54 7.41 -4.60 7.00
C PRO A 54 7.36 -3.61 5.84
N LYS A 55 7.98 -3.93 4.72
CA LYS A 55 7.93 -3.12 3.49
C LYS A 55 6.88 -3.60 2.48
N ASN A 56 6.07 -4.60 2.81
CA ASN A 56 5.00 -5.04 1.91
C ASN A 56 3.82 -4.05 1.95
N THR A 57 3.86 -3.06 1.09
CA THR A 57 2.81 -2.03 0.95
C THR A 57 1.44 -2.62 0.65
N LYS A 58 1.38 -3.75 -0.05
CA LYS A 58 0.12 -4.43 -0.36
C LYS A 58 -0.60 -4.92 0.90
N SER A 59 0.13 -5.44 1.90
CA SER A 59 -0.48 -5.87 3.16
C SER A 59 -1.12 -4.72 3.92
N TYR A 60 -0.46 -3.56 3.97
CA TYR A 60 -1.06 -2.35 4.55
C TYR A 60 -2.27 -1.88 3.75
N LEU A 61 -2.23 -1.93 2.42
CA LEU A 61 -3.36 -1.53 1.57
C LEU A 61 -4.59 -2.44 1.80
N TYR A 62 -4.39 -3.75 1.90
CA TYR A 62 -5.48 -4.67 2.23
C TYR A 62 -5.99 -4.51 3.66
N LEU A 63 -5.13 -4.22 4.63
CA LEU A 63 -5.56 -3.85 5.98
C LEU A 63 -6.41 -2.58 5.98
N ALA A 64 -6.00 -1.56 5.25
CA ALA A 64 -6.82 -0.36 5.09
C ALA A 64 -8.20 -0.70 4.53
N LYS A 65 -8.30 -1.49 3.46
CA LYS A 65 -9.57 -1.92 2.89
C LYS A 65 -10.45 -2.68 3.91
N ILE A 66 -9.85 -3.58 4.69
CA ILE A 66 -10.55 -4.32 5.73
C ILE A 66 -11.09 -3.36 6.79
N PHE A 67 -10.27 -2.44 7.30
CA PHE A 67 -10.71 -1.49 8.32
C PHE A 67 -11.80 -0.53 7.81
N LYS A 68 -11.78 -0.18 6.53
CA LYS A 68 -12.88 0.54 5.89
C LYS A 68 -14.20 -0.25 5.95
N GLU A 69 -14.17 -1.54 5.61
CA GLU A 69 -15.35 -2.42 5.70
C GLU A 69 -15.85 -2.57 7.15
N LEU A 70 -14.92 -2.61 8.11
CA LEU A 70 -15.21 -2.67 9.55
C LEU A 70 -15.59 -1.33 10.17
N LYS A 71 -15.55 -0.23 9.40
CA LYS A 71 -15.80 1.16 9.83
C LYS A 71 -14.86 1.63 10.95
N ASP A 72 -13.64 1.11 10.97
CA ASP A 72 -12.56 1.60 11.84
C ASP A 72 -11.74 2.66 11.08
N GLU A 73 -12.24 3.89 11.15
CA GLU A 73 -11.68 5.02 10.41
C GLU A 73 -10.22 5.34 10.80
N ASN A 74 -9.87 5.14 12.08
CA ASN A 74 -8.51 5.40 12.57
C ASN A 74 -7.50 4.42 11.99
N GLU A 75 -7.79 3.12 12.06
CA GLU A 75 -6.93 2.09 11.48
C GLU A 75 -6.93 2.14 9.94
N PHE A 76 -8.05 2.51 9.32
CA PHE A 76 -8.12 2.76 7.88
C PHE A 76 -7.11 3.82 7.46
N GLU A 77 -7.17 5.02 8.04
CA GLU A 77 -6.27 6.12 7.71
C GLU A 77 -4.81 5.79 8.04
N LYS A 78 -4.55 5.20 9.19
CA LYS A 78 -3.21 4.79 9.62
C LYS A 78 -2.55 3.83 8.60
N ASN A 79 -3.28 2.84 8.11
CA ASN A 79 -2.75 1.89 7.15
C ASN A 79 -2.54 2.53 5.77
N LEU A 80 -3.40 3.45 5.32
CA LEU A 80 -3.16 4.26 4.12
C LEU A 80 -1.89 5.11 4.23
N ASN A 81 -1.68 5.74 5.38
CA ASN A 81 -0.48 6.53 5.64
C ASN A 81 0.78 5.67 5.60
N ASN A 82 0.73 4.43 6.10
CA ASN A 82 1.84 3.47 5.98
C ASN A 82 2.13 3.11 4.51
N VAL A 83 1.09 2.92 3.68
CA VAL A 83 1.27 2.71 2.24
C VAL A 83 1.97 3.93 1.62
N LEU A 84 1.50 5.14 1.88
CA LEU A 84 2.05 6.37 1.31
C LEU A 84 3.44 6.73 1.85
N LEU A 85 3.79 6.27 3.05
CA LEU A 85 5.15 6.39 3.59
C LEU A 85 6.14 5.52 2.81
N LEU A 86 5.73 4.31 2.43
CA LEU A 86 6.56 3.35 1.71
C LEU A 86 6.52 3.57 0.18
N GLU A 87 5.37 3.94 -0.34
CA GLU A 87 5.10 4.21 -1.76
C GLU A 87 4.32 5.53 -1.91
N PRO A 88 4.99 6.69 -1.88
CA PRO A 88 4.32 8.00 -1.92
C PRO A 88 3.44 8.24 -3.15
N LYS A 89 3.67 7.48 -4.22
CA LYS A 89 2.96 7.56 -5.50
C LYS A 89 1.92 6.45 -5.69
N ASN A 90 1.59 5.70 -4.67
CA ASN A 90 0.59 4.64 -4.77
C ASN A 90 -0.78 5.23 -5.07
N GLU A 91 -1.25 5.07 -6.32
CA GLU A 91 -2.46 5.74 -6.82
C GLU A 91 -3.73 5.31 -6.07
N GLU A 92 -3.81 4.05 -5.62
CA GLU A 92 -4.97 3.56 -4.89
C GLU A 92 -5.02 4.13 -3.46
N ALA A 93 -3.87 4.19 -2.79
CA ALA A 93 -3.79 4.81 -1.47
C ALA A 93 -4.04 6.33 -1.54
N LEU A 94 -3.54 7.01 -2.57
CA LEU A 94 -3.84 8.42 -2.81
C LEU A 94 -5.33 8.64 -3.02
N TYR A 95 -5.98 7.84 -3.86
CA TYR A 95 -7.42 7.93 -4.10
C TYR A 95 -8.23 7.75 -2.80
N LEU A 96 -7.92 6.69 -2.03
CA LEU A 96 -8.64 6.39 -0.80
C LEU A 96 -8.43 7.45 0.28
N ILE A 97 -7.21 7.99 0.44
CA ILE A 97 -6.95 9.02 1.43
C ILE A 97 -7.60 10.37 1.05
N ILE A 98 -7.69 10.68 -0.24
CA ILE A 98 -8.42 11.86 -0.71
C ILE A 98 -9.87 11.78 -0.28
N LEU A 99 -10.56 10.66 -0.56
CA LEU A 99 -11.95 10.47 -0.16
C LEU A 99 -12.12 10.57 1.36
N LYS A 100 -11.23 9.93 2.13
CA LYS A 100 -11.25 10.00 3.59
C LYS A 100 -11.12 11.45 4.09
N LYS A 101 -10.17 12.21 3.55
CA LYS A 101 -9.95 13.60 3.96
C LYS A 101 -11.11 14.52 3.57
N MET A 102 -11.82 14.21 2.49
CA MET A 102 -13.05 14.91 2.13
C MET A 102 -14.19 14.60 3.10
N ASP A 103 -14.33 13.33 3.51
CA ASP A 103 -15.33 12.91 4.50
C ASP A 103 -15.07 13.58 5.87
N ASP A 104 -13.78 13.80 6.21
CA ASP A 104 -13.37 14.52 7.42
C ASP A 104 -13.49 16.06 7.30
N ALA A 105 -13.94 16.58 6.16
CA ALA A 105 -13.93 18.00 5.83
C ALA A 105 -12.52 18.66 5.83
N ASP A 106 -11.46 17.84 5.74
CA ASP A 106 -10.06 18.28 5.62
C ASP A 106 -9.69 18.52 4.14
N TYR A 107 -10.32 19.53 3.56
CA TYR A 107 -10.20 19.81 2.12
C TYR A 107 -8.81 20.30 1.71
N GLU A 108 -8.03 20.85 2.62
CA GLU A 108 -6.66 21.29 2.35
C GLU A 108 -5.77 20.07 2.05
N VAL A 109 -5.79 19.08 2.94
CA VAL A 109 -5.04 17.85 2.75
C VAL A 109 -5.58 17.06 1.55
N ALA A 110 -6.92 16.99 1.38
CA ALA A 110 -7.53 16.34 0.22
C ALA A 110 -7.04 16.94 -1.10
N ASN A 111 -7.03 18.29 -1.23
CA ASN A 111 -6.51 18.97 -2.42
C ASN A 111 -5.01 18.67 -2.66
N SER A 112 -4.20 18.76 -1.60
CA SER A 112 -2.75 18.45 -1.70
C SER A 112 -2.50 17.05 -2.23
N LYS A 113 -3.23 16.04 -1.71
CA LYS A 113 -3.14 14.65 -2.20
C LYS A 113 -3.69 14.48 -3.62
N TYR A 114 -4.73 15.24 -3.98
CA TYR A 114 -5.29 15.23 -5.32
C TYR A 114 -4.31 15.78 -6.37
N GLU A 115 -3.55 16.84 -6.07
CA GLU A 115 -2.51 17.34 -6.97
C GLU A 115 -1.46 16.25 -7.27
N LEU A 116 -1.05 15.50 -6.24
CA LEU A 116 -0.13 14.39 -6.43
C LEU A 116 -0.78 13.26 -7.23
N PHE A 117 -2.03 12.89 -6.92
CA PHE A 117 -2.78 11.87 -7.66
C PHE A 117 -2.91 12.22 -9.15
N LYS A 118 -3.23 13.47 -9.50
CA LYS A 118 -3.34 13.92 -10.90
C LYS A 118 -2.04 13.70 -11.67
N LYS A 119 -0.90 13.90 -11.00
CA LYS A 119 0.43 13.75 -11.61
C LYS A 119 0.86 12.30 -11.76
N GLU A 120 0.55 11.46 -10.78
CA GLU A 120 1.13 10.12 -10.67
C GLU A 120 0.18 8.99 -11.10
N CYS A 121 -1.12 9.26 -11.27
CA CYS A 121 -2.08 8.22 -11.61
C CYS A 121 -1.77 7.59 -12.99
N ALA A 122 -1.97 6.27 -13.08
CA ALA A 122 -1.86 5.50 -14.32
C ALA A 122 -3.16 4.74 -14.63
N ARG A 123 -3.64 3.92 -13.71
CA ARG A 123 -4.85 3.09 -13.88
C ARG A 123 -6.13 3.78 -13.40
N LEU A 124 -6.00 4.62 -12.37
CA LEU A 124 -7.14 5.30 -11.74
C LEU A 124 -7.35 6.73 -12.24
N CYS A 125 -6.71 7.14 -13.35
CA CYS A 125 -6.84 8.50 -13.89
C CYS A 125 -8.28 8.90 -14.21
N LEU A 126 -9.15 7.95 -14.53
CA LEU A 126 -10.60 8.20 -14.76
C LEU A 126 -11.31 8.72 -13.50
N LYS A 127 -10.71 8.55 -12.31
CA LYS A 127 -11.24 9.08 -11.05
C LYS A 127 -10.97 10.57 -10.83
N LYS A 128 -10.19 11.23 -11.70
CA LYS A 128 -9.91 12.67 -11.59
C LYS A 128 -11.17 13.53 -11.62
N ASP A 129 -12.06 13.25 -12.55
CA ASP A 129 -13.28 14.05 -12.70
C ASP A 129 -14.22 13.87 -11.51
N GLU A 130 -14.35 12.65 -11.00
CA GLU A 130 -15.13 12.34 -9.80
C GLU A 130 -14.58 13.13 -8.60
N ILE A 131 -13.28 13.04 -8.33
CA ILE A 131 -12.63 13.75 -7.22
C ILE A 131 -12.81 15.27 -7.37
N ASN A 132 -12.59 15.80 -8.59
CA ASN A 132 -12.71 17.23 -8.84
C ASN A 132 -14.12 17.75 -8.60
N GLN A 133 -15.14 17.01 -9.04
CA GLN A 133 -16.54 17.36 -8.78
C GLN A 133 -16.85 17.37 -7.28
N LEU A 134 -16.38 16.40 -6.54
CA LEU A 134 -16.56 16.32 -5.09
C LEU A 134 -15.89 17.50 -4.37
N LEU A 135 -14.63 17.82 -4.71
CA LEU A 135 -13.89 18.96 -4.15
C LEU A 135 -14.54 20.32 -4.46
N ASN A 136 -15.18 20.46 -5.62
CA ASN A 136 -15.86 21.70 -5.98
C ASN A 136 -17.20 21.87 -5.24
N LYS A 137 -17.93 20.78 -5.00
CA LYS A 137 -19.16 20.81 -4.19
C LYS A 137 -18.92 21.23 -2.74
N SER A 138 -17.78 20.93 -2.20
CA SER A 138 -17.44 21.26 -0.80
C SER A 138 -17.06 22.72 -0.60
N LYS A 139 -16.85 23.49 -1.70
CA LYS A 139 -16.50 24.93 -1.66
C LYS A 139 -17.73 25.84 -1.81
N SER A 140 -18.88 25.30 -2.13
CA SER A 140 -20.16 26.03 -2.28
C SER A 140 -21.05 25.88 -1.06
#